data_685921ade93dd33b995216e8c417651e
#
_entry.id   685921ade93dd33b995216e8c417651e
#
_cell.length_a   1.000
_cell.length_b   1.000
_cell.length_c   1.000
_cell.angle_alpha   90.00
_cell.angle_beta   90.00
_cell.angle_gamma   90.00
#
_symmetry.space_group_name_H-M   'P 1'
#
loop_
_entity.id
_entity.type
_entity.pdbx_description
1 polymer ?
#
loop_
_entity_poly.entity_id
_entity_poly.type
_entity_poly.pdbx_seq_one_letter_code
_entity_poly.pdbx_strand_id
1 'polypeptide(L)'
;MNNTRSTIRHLVAATLLALSPALVVAQTAKDTIDMLKAIALPLLDIETENHTNPTFTPIEAPEGCWGLGITDNDYVAGRLQMTLLDSTLYDSGDYVKDKSGLRIKVRGNTSAIYFEQTPYKLKLSKKADLLLRDDKTLKNKNWALLSTQLTGNLFFTLAGLEAARIVGMPWEPETRFVNVVLNGRYIGLYNLIETIERADSRIQTDDSGFVIENDAYWWNEGDAYFHTSHQVSAMGYTFKYPDYEDVDSQRVAQIKNIMEAVEDALWNGGEVDSLFDYTSFARWILAHDLLGSNDAAGTNVYYVMEATDSEGNALKPLQAGPLWDFGSVFKTNDSDWSAQHTSGILYYPQLFKREKFTSEYKRLFNALKPTFASDIAQRLNSVNAAYGEAIGQSIDIDNSDYSGVDRQINELIGKFIQRINTINSLIKRDYPTLGIEAATAQTGQRHSTTRRVDMAGRDFTGIDTQALPSGIYIERMADGSIRKRVVTNK
;
A
#
# COMPACT_ATOMS: atom_id res chain seq x y z
N MET A 1 80.57 31.99 45.82
CA MET A 1 80.71 30.69 45.14
C MET A 1 79.31 30.20 44.88
N ASN A 2 78.76 30.58 43.76
CA ASN A 2 77.31 30.37 43.40
C ASN A 2 77.22 29.34 42.30
N ASN A 3 76.55 28.28 42.53
CA ASN A 3 76.15 27.28 41.54
C ASN A 3 74.68 27.51 41.15
N THR A 4 74.48 28.03 39.96
CA THR A 4 73.13 28.16 39.35
C THR A 4 72.93 26.94 38.45
N ARG A 5 72.04 26.04 38.83
CA ARG A 5 71.50 24.97 37.97
C ARG A 5 70.29 25.49 37.20
N SER A 6 70.44 25.61 35.93
CA SER A 6 69.38 25.89 34.96
C SER A 6 68.50 24.63 34.80
N THR A 7 67.24 24.73 35.12
CA THR A 7 66.22 23.69 34.86
C THR A 7 65.47 24.08 33.58
N ILE A 8 65.80 23.36 32.49
CA ILE A 8 65.03 23.45 31.24
C ILE A 8 63.70 22.73 31.44
N ARG A 9 62.65 23.49 31.51
CA ARG A 9 61.27 22.95 31.46
C ARG A 9 60.91 22.77 30.02
N HIS A 10 60.75 21.53 29.55
CA HIS A 10 60.12 21.22 28.26
C HIS A 10 58.59 21.53 28.40
N LEU A 11 58.13 22.57 27.78
CA LEU A 11 56.73 22.84 27.50
C LEU A 11 56.31 21.92 26.35
N VAL A 12 55.67 20.79 26.65
CA VAL A 12 54.94 20.04 25.67
C VAL A 12 53.60 20.78 25.49
N ALA A 13 53.52 21.57 24.44
CA ALA A 13 52.28 22.15 23.97
C ALA A 13 51.43 21.03 23.33
N ALA A 14 50.55 20.44 24.09
CA ALA A 14 49.48 19.61 23.53
C ALA A 14 48.53 20.51 22.76
N THR A 15 48.71 20.58 21.43
CA THR A 15 47.71 21.20 20.53
C THR A 15 46.52 20.27 20.47
N LEU A 16 45.53 20.48 21.35
CA LEU A 16 44.19 19.97 21.17
C LEU A 16 43.62 20.69 19.96
N LEU A 17 43.62 20.03 18.80
CA LEU A 17 42.77 20.42 17.69
C LEU A 17 41.31 20.26 18.15
N ALA A 18 40.74 21.35 18.63
CA ALA A 18 39.29 21.42 18.78
C ALA A 18 38.71 21.38 17.37
N LEU A 19 38.27 20.20 16.95
CA LEU A 19 37.45 20.04 15.74
C LEU A 19 36.28 20.99 15.86
N SER A 20 36.04 21.81 14.81
CA SER A 20 34.86 22.70 14.80
C SER A 20 33.58 21.85 14.93
N PRO A 21 32.51 22.33 15.57
CA PRO A 21 31.25 21.58 15.68
C PRO A 21 30.75 21.08 14.31
N ALA A 22 30.95 21.85 13.26
CA ALA A 22 30.62 21.45 11.87
C ALA A 22 31.42 20.24 11.38
N LEU A 23 32.71 20.14 11.77
CA LEU A 23 33.56 18.99 11.38
C LEU A 23 33.15 17.71 12.14
N VAL A 24 32.74 17.84 13.39
CA VAL A 24 32.24 16.72 14.19
C VAL A 24 30.92 16.22 13.63
N VAL A 25 29.98 17.11 13.28
CA VAL A 25 28.70 16.75 12.66
C VAL A 25 28.90 16.08 11.29
N ALA A 26 29.79 16.61 10.46
CA ALA A 26 30.10 16.01 9.17
C ALA A 26 30.73 14.60 9.29
N GLN A 27 31.61 14.40 10.26
CA GLN A 27 32.20 13.08 10.53
C GLN A 27 31.14 12.09 11.01
N THR A 28 30.26 12.48 11.93
CA THR A 28 29.16 11.64 12.41
C THR A 28 28.21 11.25 11.29
N ALA A 29 27.85 12.18 10.40
CA ALA A 29 27.00 11.90 9.24
C ALA A 29 27.66 10.88 8.28
N LYS A 30 28.96 11.03 8.02
CA LYS A 30 29.71 10.09 7.19
C LYS A 30 29.76 8.70 7.84
N ASP A 31 30.02 8.61 9.14
CA ASP A 31 30.08 7.34 9.86
C ASP A 31 28.70 6.64 9.82
N THR A 32 27.60 7.39 9.93
CA THR A 32 26.24 6.87 9.77
C THR A 32 26.00 6.30 8.37
N ILE A 33 26.39 7.01 7.31
CA ILE A 33 26.24 6.54 5.94
C ILE A 33 27.09 5.28 5.69
N ASP A 34 28.31 5.21 6.21
CA ASP A 34 29.17 4.03 6.09
C ASP A 34 28.55 2.82 6.83
N MET A 35 27.92 3.02 7.98
CA MET A 35 27.16 1.97 8.67
C MET A 35 25.96 1.49 7.82
N LEU A 36 25.19 2.42 7.23
CA LEU A 36 24.05 2.09 6.38
C LEU A 36 24.46 1.29 5.13
N LYS A 37 25.61 1.59 4.52
CA LYS A 37 26.16 0.83 3.40
C LYS A 37 26.51 -0.60 3.75
N ALA A 38 26.80 -0.89 5.03
CA ALA A 38 27.08 -2.23 5.50
C ALA A 38 25.82 -3.07 5.77
N ILE A 39 24.63 -2.44 5.79
CA ILE A 39 23.33 -3.10 6.03
C ILE A 39 22.81 -3.72 4.74
N ALA A 40 22.25 -4.92 4.82
CA ALA A 40 21.69 -5.64 3.68
C ALA A 40 20.27 -5.12 3.29
N LEU A 41 20.08 -3.79 3.26
CA LEU A 41 18.93 -3.10 2.70
C LEU A 41 19.38 -2.09 1.67
N PRO A 42 18.61 -1.86 0.59
CA PRO A 42 18.95 -0.80 -0.35
C PRO A 42 19.03 0.56 0.34
N LEU A 43 20.10 1.27 0.05
CA LEU A 43 20.31 2.66 0.44
C LEU A 43 20.03 3.55 -0.76
N LEU A 44 19.04 4.44 -0.64
CA LEU A 44 18.75 5.50 -1.59
C LEU A 44 19.50 6.76 -1.14
N ASP A 45 20.49 7.15 -1.91
CA ASP A 45 21.20 8.42 -1.74
C ASP A 45 20.69 9.42 -2.76
N ILE A 46 20.04 10.47 -2.27
CA ILE A 46 19.39 11.51 -3.07
C ILE A 46 20.11 12.84 -2.84
N GLU A 47 20.71 13.35 -3.90
CA GLU A 47 21.34 14.66 -3.91
C GLU A 47 20.53 15.62 -4.80
N THR A 48 19.97 16.65 -4.21
CA THR A 48 19.22 17.69 -4.94
C THR A 48 20.14 18.80 -5.40
N GLU A 49 19.75 19.50 -6.45
CA GLU A 49 20.49 20.66 -6.94
C GLU A 49 20.68 21.70 -5.83
N ASN A 50 21.92 22.16 -5.67
CA ASN A 50 22.32 23.09 -4.63
C ASN A 50 22.01 22.62 -3.20
N HIS A 51 21.84 21.32 -2.97
CA HIS A 51 21.43 20.74 -1.69
C HIS A 51 20.12 21.35 -1.13
N THR A 52 19.22 21.77 -2.02
CA THR A 52 17.91 22.34 -1.65
C THR A 52 16.99 21.23 -1.19
N ASN A 53 16.57 21.23 0.08
CA ASN A 53 15.59 20.26 0.56
C ASN A 53 14.19 20.58 0.02
N PRO A 54 13.40 19.54 -0.37
CA PRO A 54 11.98 19.76 -0.63
C PRO A 54 11.28 20.32 0.60
N THR A 55 10.42 21.30 0.40
CA THR A 55 9.66 21.99 1.45
C THR A 55 8.15 21.94 1.16
N PHE A 56 7.36 22.41 2.10
CA PHE A 56 5.92 22.63 1.96
C PHE A 56 5.45 23.69 2.95
N THR A 57 4.25 24.22 2.72
CA THR A 57 3.54 25.09 3.64
C THR A 57 2.20 24.43 4.00
N PRO A 58 1.85 24.28 5.30
CA PRO A 58 0.51 23.82 5.69
C PRO A 58 -0.56 24.84 5.27
N ILE A 59 -1.71 24.35 4.81
CA ILE A 59 -2.87 25.16 4.45
C ILE A 59 -4.14 24.59 5.08
N GLU A 60 -4.99 25.45 5.65
CA GLU A 60 -6.29 25.05 6.18
C GLU A 60 -7.29 24.83 5.06
N ALA A 61 -8.16 23.83 5.25
CA ALA A 61 -9.26 23.56 4.34
C ALA A 61 -10.22 24.76 4.26
N PRO A 62 -10.78 25.06 3.08
CA PRO A 62 -11.89 26.00 2.93
C PRO A 62 -13.11 25.59 3.77
N GLU A 63 -13.99 26.55 4.07
CA GLU A 63 -15.25 26.27 4.78
C GLU A 63 -16.05 25.15 4.07
N GLY A 64 -16.47 24.17 4.84
CA GLY A 64 -17.18 22.97 4.33
C GLY A 64 -16.30 21.85 3.79
N CYS A 65 -14.98 22.03 3.76
CA CYS A 65 -13.99 20.99 3.41
C CYS A 65 -13.31 20.43 4.66
N TRP A 66 -12.59 19.30 4.50
CA TRP A 66 -11.93 18.63 5.60
C TRP A 66 -10.41 18.79 5.56
N GLY A 67 -9.83 18.79 6.76
CA GLY A 67 -8.43 18.54 7.01
C GLY A 67 -7.49 19.74 6.87
N LEU A 68 -6.22 19.42 6.88
CA LEU A 68 -5.10 20.33 6.59
C LEU A 68 -4.37 19.80 5.37
N GLY A 69 -4.22 20.62 4.35
CA GLY A 69 -3.44 20.32 3.15
C GLY A 69 -2.03 20.87 3.21
N ILE A 70 -1.26 20.61 2.17
CA ILE A 70 0.05 21.22 1.92
C ILE A 70 0.04 21.97 0.59
N THR A 71 0.74 23.10 0.56
CA THR A 71 1.02 23.88 -0.65
C THR A 71 2.52 24.23 -0.71
N ASP A 72 2.97 24.91 -1.76
CA ASP A 72 4.38 25.26 -1.97
C ASP A 72 5.32 24.04 -1.90
N ASN A 73 4.80 22.87 -2.27
CA ASN A 73 5.53 21.60 -2.30
C ASN A 73 6.04 21.28 -3.72
N ASP A 74 6.80 22.21 -4.26
CA ASP A 74 7.35 22.10 -5.61
C ASP A 74 8.40 20.99 -5.74
N TYR A 75 8.56 20.51 -6.97
CA TYR A 75 9.59 19.56 -7.28
C TYR A 75 10.98 20.21 -7.28
N VAL A 76 11.91 19.61 -6.53
CA VAL A 76 13.34 19.90 -6.58
C VAL A 76 14.02 18.85 -7.47
N ALA A 77 14.85 19.31 -8.38
CA ALA A 77 15.63 18.43 -9.27
C ALA A 77 16.85 17.83 -8.52
N GLY A 78 17.30 16.65 -8.95
CA GLY A 78 18.44 16.00 -8.32
C GLY A 78 18.84 14.68 -8.98
N ARG A 79 19.74 13.96 -8.30
CA ARG A 79 20.23 12.63 -8.63
C ARG A 79 19.81 11.65 -7.55
N LEU A 80 19.47 10.43 -7.95
CA LEU A 80 19.25 9.30 -7.06
C LEU A 80 20.23 8.20 -7.40
N GLN A 81 20.98 7.76 -6.41
CA GLN A 81 21.77 6.54 -6.48
C GLN A 81 21.21 5.52 -5.50
N MET A 82 21.03 4.28 -5.95
CA MET A 82 20.63 3.17 -5.10
C MET A 82 21.79 2.19 -5.01
N THR A 83 22.17 1.86 -3.79
CA THR A 83 23.23 0.89 -3.50
C THR A 83 22.72 -0.22 -2.59
N LEU A 84 23.32 -1.39 -2.68
CA LEU A 84 23.15 -2.48 -1.72
C LEU A 84 24.53 -3.03 -1.39
N LEU A 85 24.92 -2.91 -0.13
CA LEU A 85 26.31 -3.15 0.25
C LEU A 85 27.26 -2.31 -0.64
N ASP A 86 28.29 -2.91 -1.21
CA ASP A 86 29.25 -2.23 -2.07
C ASP A 86 28.81 -2.10 -3.55
N SER A 87 27.60 -2.54 -3.89
CA SER A 87 27.14 -2.59 -5.28
C SER A 87 26.17 -1.46 -5.60
N THR A 88 26.44 -0.69 -6.66
CA THR A 88 25.45 0.24 -7.23
C THR A 88 24.44 -0.53 -8.06
N LEU A 89 23.19 -0.48 -7.67
CA LEU A 89 22.08 -1.16 -8.34
C LEU A 89 21.37 -0.27 -9.36
N TYR A 90 21.32 1.04 -9.08
CA TYR A 90 20.73 2.03 -9.96
C TYR A 90 21.38 3.40 -9.76
N ASP A 91 21.50 4.16 -10.83
CA ASP A 91 21.95 5.54 -10.83
C ASP A 91 21.15 6.32 -11.88
N SER A 92 20.41 7.32 -11.44
CA SER A 92 19.64 8.18 -12.34
C SER A 92 20.51 9.12 -13.19
N GLY A 93 21.75 9.35 -12.76
CA GLY A 93 22.61 10.45 -13.21
C GLY A 93 22.10 11.81 -12.74
N ASP A 94 22.85 12.86 -13.06
CA ASP A 94 22.45 14.23 -12.75
C ASP A 94 21.20 14.63 -13.52
N TYR A 95 20.43 15.57 -12.98
CA TYR A 95 19.19 15.97 -13.60
C TYR A 95 19.41 16.69 -14.93
N VAL A 96 18.83 16.12 -15.96
CA VAL A 96 18.63 16.78 -17.26
C VAL A 96 17.20 16.45 -17.69
N LYS A 97 16.37 17.48 -17.86
CA LYS A 97 14.96 17.31 -18.20
C LYS A 97 14.74 16.26 -19.28
N ASP A 98 13.89 15.28 -19.02
CA ASP A 98 13.52 14.15 -19.90
C ASP A 98 14.66 13.22 -20.33
N LYS A 99 15.88 13.39 -19.77
CA LYS A 99 17.06 12.60 -20.14
C LYS A 99 17.67 11.80 -18.99
N SER A 100 17.81 12.39 -17.81
CA SER A 100 18.44 11.76 -16.64
C SER A 100 17.99 12.44 -15.34
N GLY A 101 18.34 11.84 -14.21
CA GLY A 101 18.04 12.35 -12.89
C GLY A 101 16.60 12.12 -12.43
N LEU A 102 16.27 12.76 -11.33
CA LEU A 102 14.93 12.73 -10.74
C LEU A 102 14.48 14.14 -10.38
N ARG A 103 13.18 14.23 -10.07
CA ARG A 103 12.61 15.32 -9.28
C ARG A 103 11.96 14.74 -8.03
N ILE A 104 12.12 15.38 -6.90
CA ILE A 104 11.58 14.99 -5.60
C ILE A 104 10.75 16.13 -5.01
N LYS A 105 9.59 15.81 -4.41
CA LYS A 105 8.78 16.76 -3.66
C LYS A 105 8.17 16.11 -2.43
N VAL A 106 7.79 16.92 -1.44
CA VAL A 106 6.97 16.46 -0.32
C VAL A 106 5.61 16.03 -0.82
N ARG A 107 5.06 14.95 -0.25
CA ARG A 107 3.72 14.43 -0.54
C ARG A 107 2.95 14.13 0.75
N GLY A 108 1.64 13.93 0.59
CA GLY A 108 0.72 13.65 1.68
C GLY A 108 0.37 14.94 2.43
N ASN A 109 -0.78 14.93 3.09
CA ASN A 109 -1.28 16.06 3.84
C ASN A 109 -0.97 15.88 5.33
N THR A 110 -1.79 15.12 6.04
CA THR A 110 -1.62 14.78 7.46
C THR A 110 -0.23 14.22 7.77
N SER A 111 0.27 13.32 6.92
CA SER A 111 1.56 12.67 7.12
C SER A 111 2.76 13.63 7.00
N ALA A 112 2.66 14.65 6.16
CA ALA A 112 3.71 15.66 6.03
C ALA A 112 3.69 16.66 7.19
N ILE A 113 2.49 17.00 7.70
CA ILE A 113 2.30 18.07 8.69
C ILE A 113 2.61 17.59 10.11
N TYR A 114 2.18 16.38 10.48
CA TYR A 114 2.19 15.94 11.87
C TYR A 114 3.33 14.99 12.25
N PHE A 115 4.12 14.52 11.29
CA PHE A 115 5.18 13.56 11.56
C PHE A 115 6.55 14.08 11.15
N GLU A 116 7.57 13.76 11.95
CA GLU A 116 8.94 14.20 11.69
C GLU A 116 9.52 13.58 10.41
N GLN A 117 9.16 12.33 10.12
CA GLN A 117 9.61 11.63 8.93
C GLN A 117 8.71 12.00 7.74
N THR A 118 9.14 12.98 6.96
CA THR A 118 8.42 13.50 5.79
C THR A 118 8.32 12.48 4.66
N PRO A 119 7.13 12.19 4.11
CA PRO A 119 6.99 11.37 2.91
C PRO A 119 7.27 12.14 1.62
N TYR A 120 7.78 11.45 0.59
CA TYR A 120 8.17 12.08 -0.67
C TYR A 120 7.56 11.40 -1.89
N LYS A 121 7.33 12.19 -2.95
CA LYS A 121 7.06 11.73 -4.32
C LYS A 121 8.32 11.88 -5.14
N LEU A 122 8.70 10.81 -5.84
CA LEU A 122 9.86 10.76 -6.75
C LEU A 122 9.33 10.67 -8.18
N LYS A 123 9.90 11.47 -9.09
CA LYS A 123 9.61 11.42 -10.53
C LYS A 123 10.91 11.32 -11.32
N LEU A 124 11.21 10.12 -11.80
CA LEU A 124 12.40 9.86 -12.62
C LEU A 124 12.26 10.47 -14.02
N SER A 125 13.32 10.94 -14.62
CA SER A 125 13.34 11.37 -16.02
C SER A 125 13.16 10.19 -16.98
N LYS A 126 13.72 9.02 -16.65
CA LYS A 126 13.54 7.75 -17.38
C LYS A 126 12.88 6.70 -16.52
N LYS A 127 12.06 5.85 -17.14
CA LYS A 127 11.45 4.71 -16.45
C LYS A 127 12.51 3.75 -15.91
N ALA A 128 12.42 3.42 -14.62
CA ALA A 128 13.22 2.39 -13.95
C ALA A 128 12.35 1.61 -12.98
N ASP A 129 12.71 0.38 -12.66
CA ASP A 129 12.11 -0.37 -11.56
C ASP A 129 12.99 -0.19 -10.31
N LEU A 130 12.56 0.70 -9.40
CA LEU A 130 13.27 0.95 -8.15
C LEU A 130 13.06 -0.16 -7.10
N LEU A 131 12.12 -1.08 -7.33
CA LEU A 131 11.95 -2.26 -6.48
C LEU A 131 12.89 -3.41 -6.88
N LEU A 132 13.67 -3.23 -7.95
CA LEU A 132 14.71 -4.17 -8.41
C LEU A 132 14.15 -5.56 -8.71
N ARG A 133 12.97 -5.62 -9.35
CA ARG A 133 12.36 -6.86 -9.82
C ARG A 133 12.96 -7.22 -11.20
N ASP A 134 13.15 -8.48 -11.47
CA ASP A 134 13.72 -8.93 -12.74
C ASP A 134 12.66 -8.97 -13.87
N ASP A 135 11.94 -7.85 -14.03
CA ASP A 135 10.94 -7.69 -15.09
C ASP A 135 10.98 -6.26 -15.67
N LYS A 136 11.30 -6.15 -16.95
CA LYS A 136 11.42 -4.87 -17.66
C LYS A 136 10.08 -4.16 -17.85
N THR A 137 8.96 -4.86 -17.76
CA THR A 137 7.61 -4.29 -17.87
C THR A 137 7.22 -3.47 -16.65
N LEU A 138 7.87 -3.72 -15.49
CA LEU A 138 7.56 -3.08 -14.22
C LEU A 138 8.22 -1.71 -14.02
N LYS A 139 8.93 -1.20 -15.04
CA LYS A 139 9.59 0.11 -14.99
C LYS A 139 8.59 1.25 -15.05
N ASN A 140 8.75 2.22 -14.14
CA ASN A 140 7.95 3.43 -14.15
C ASN A 140 8.79 4.66 -13.79
N LYS A 141 8.23 5.87 -14.00
CA LYS A 141 8.84 7.14 -13.59
C LYS A 141 8.44 7.55 -12.18
N ASN A 142 7.21 7.24 -11.76
CA ASN A 142 6.63 7.72 -10.51
C ASN A 142 6.75 6.69 -9.39
N TRP A 143 7.29 7.14 -8.26
CA TRP A 143 7.50 6.35 -7.04
C TRP A 143 7.16 7.19 -5.82
N ALA A 144 6.93 6.55 -4.68
CA ALA A 144 6.77 7.25 -3.42
C ALA A 144 7.66 6.66 -2.33
N LEU A 145 8.09 7.50 -1.41
CA LEU A 145 8.71 7.13 -0.14
C LEU A 145 7.68 7.42 0.95
N LEU A 146 7.12 6.36 1.53
CA LEU A 146 6.18 6.48 2.64
C LEU A 146 6.91 6.35 3.96
N SER A 147 6.58 7.24 4.90
CA SER A 147 7.11 7.18 6.26
C SER A 147 6.72 5.87 6.93
N THR A 148 7.65 5.26 7.66
CA THR A 148 7.39 4.11 8.51
C THR A 148 6.98 4.51 9.94
N GLN A 149 7.18 5.77 10.33
CA GLN A 149 6.90 6.28 11.67
C GLN A 149 5.41 6.54 11.95
N LEU A 150 4.58 6.63 10.89
CA LEU A 150 3.16 6.99 10.98
C LEU A 150 2.30 6.01 11.77
N THR A 151 2.68 4.75 11.83
CA THR A 151 1.71 3.69 12.08
C THR A 151 1.90 2.96 13.42
N GLY A 152 3.01 3.15 14.09
CA GLY A 152 3.37 2.39 15.29
C GLY A 152 3.72 0.91 15.01
N ASN A 153 3.66 0.47 13.74
CA ASN A 153 4.16 -0.82 13.28
C ASN A 153 4.67 -0.70 11.84
N LEU A 154 5.93 -1.07 11.64
CA LEU A 154 6.64 -0.96 10.36
C LEU A 154 5.99 -1.73 9.21
N PHE A 155 5.26 -2.80 9.52
CA PHE A 155 4.74 -3.75 8.56
C PHE A 155 3.29 -3.46 8.13
N PHE A 156 2.64 -2.38 8.60
CA PHE A 156 1.25 -2.10 8.25
C PHE A 156 1.04 -1.93 6.75
N THR A 157 1.90 -1.19 6.07
CA THR A 157 1.83 -1.04 4.61
C THR A 157 1.98 -2.39 3.90
N LEU A 158 2.99 -3.17 4.25
CA LEU A 158 3.21 -4.49 3.65
C LEU A 158 2.03 -5.43 3.91
N ALA A 159 1.54 -5.48 5.16
CA ALA A 159 0.42 -6.35 5.54
C ALA A 159 -0.89 -5.95 4.86
N GLY A 160 -1.12 -4.65 4.71
CA GLY A 160 -2.30 -4.12 4.00
C GLY A 160 -2.32 -4.49 2.52
N LEU A 161 -1.21 -4.29 1.84
CA LEU A 161 -1.06 -4.67 0.44
C LEU A 161 -1.17 -6.19 0.24
N GLU A 162 -0.61 -6.98 1.16
CA GLU A 162 -0.74 -8.43 1.10
C GLU A 162 -2.17 -8.89 1.37
N ALA A 163 -2.88 -8.27 2.31
CA ALA A 163 -4.29 -8.54 2.54
C ALA A 163 -5.11 -8.30 1.26
N ALA A 164 -4.85 -7.19 0.56
CA ALA A 164 -5.49 -6.86 -0.70
C ALA A 164 -5.19 -7.89 -1.81
N ARG A 165 -3.95 -8.38 -1.90
CA ARG A 165 -3.59 -9.47 -2.84
C ARG A 165 -4.29 -10.78 -2.51
N ILE A 166 -4.34 -11.17 -1.25
CA ILE A 166 -4.98 -12.42 -0.81
C ILE A 166 -6.47 -12.39 -1.10
N VAL A 167 -7.17 -11.26 -0.89
CA VAL A 167 -8.58 -11.14 -1.27
C VAL A 167 -8.77 -11.12 -2.78
N GLY A 168 -7.71 -10.95 -3.56
CA GLY A 168 -7.70 -11.05 -5.02
C GLY A 168 -8.00 -9.75 -5.74
N MET A 169 -7.58 -8.59 -5.20
CA MET A 169 -7.64 -7.32 -5.95
C MET A 169 -6.85 -7.46 -7.26
N PRO A 170 -7.33 -6.87 -8.36
CA PRO A 170 -6.72 -7.03 -9.69
C PRO A 170 -5.27 -6.55 -9.75
N TRP A 171 -4.98 -5.45 -9.08
CA TRP A 171 -3.66 -4.87 -8.95
C TRP A 171 -3.52 -4.17 -7.59
N GLU A 172 -2.35 -4.31 -7.00
CA GLU A 172 -1.96 -3.60 -5.78
C GLU A 172 -0.50 -3.14 -5.91
N PRO A 173 -0.15 -1.97 -5.35
CA PRO A 173 1.23 -1.52 -5.32
C PRO A 173 2.16 -2.54 -4.67
N GLU A 174 3.38 -2.64 -5.18
CA GLU A 174 4.48 -3.33 -4.51
C GLU A 174 5.30 -2.35 -3.68
N THR A 175 5.87 -2.85 -2.58
CA THR A 175 6.69 -2.04 -1.68
C THR A 175 7.96 -2.77 -1.24
N ARG A 176 8.97 -1.99 -0.84
CA ARG A 176 10.23 -2.45 -0.27
C ARG A 176 10.72 -1.48 0.80
N PHE A 177 11.30 -2.01 1.88
CA PHE A 177 12.03 -1.21 2.84
C PHE A 177 13.34 -0.71 2.24
N VAL A 178 13.64 0.55 2.45
CA VAL A 178 14.87 1.21 2.00
C VAL A 178 15.36 2.21 3.04
N ASN A 179 16.66 2.33 3.21
CA ASN A 179 17.28 3.45 3.93
C ASN A 179 17.37 4.65 3.00
N VAL A 180 17.13 5.86 3.49
CA VAL A 180 17.17 7.08 2.67
C VAL A 180 18.12 8.10 3.25
N VAL A 181 19.05 8.54 2.41
CA VAL A 181 19.92 9.70 2.65
C VAL A 181 19.46 10.81 1.71
N LEU A 182 19.25 12.00 2.22
CA LEU A 182 18.91 13.20 1.46
C LEU A 182 19.94 14.29 1.75
N ASN A 183 20.64 14.73 0.71
CA ASN A 183 21.67 15.76 0.81
C ASN A 183 22.72 15.46 1.90
N GLY A 184 23.19 14.20 1.94
CA GLY A 184 24.19 13.74 2.91
C GLY A 184 23.67 13.52 4.33
N ARG A 185 22.36 13.65 4.58
CA ARG A 185 21.72 13.38 5.87
C ARG A 185 20.84 12.14 5.80
N TYR A 186 21.05 11.21 6.71
CA TYR A 186 20.11 10.09 6.89
C TYR A 186 18.76 10.62 7.40
N ILE A 187 17.69 10.24 6.73
CA ILE A 187 16.32 10.67 7.06
C ILE A 187 15.41 9.51 7.46
N GLY A 188 15.97 8.30 7.58
CA GLY A 188 15.31 7.15 8.18
C GLY A 188 15.02 6.01 7.22
N LEU A 189 14.37 4.99 7.76
CA LEU A 189 13.85 3.83 7.05
C LEU A 189 12.50 4.16 6.41
N TYR A 190 12.33 3.91 5.12
CA TYR A 190 11.10 4.18 4.36
C TYR A 190 10.54 2.94 3.70
N ASN A 191 9.25 2.99 3.36
CA ASN A 191 8.65 2.12 2.36
C ASN A 191 8.76 2.81 0.98
N LEU A 192 9.62 2.30 0.10
CA LEU A 192 9.61 2.65 -1.32
C LEU A 192 8.47 1.89 -1.99
N ILE A 193 7.56 2.58 -2.67
CA ILE A 193 6.30 2.00 -3.16
C ILE A 193 5.94 2.55 -4.54
N GLU A 194 5.22 1.76 -5.31
CA GLU A 194 4.56 2.17 -6.54
C GLU A 194 3.43 3.17 -6.26
N THR A 195 3.23 4.14 -7.14
CA THR A 195 2.12 5.09 -7.06
C THR A 195 0.89 4.56 -7.78
N ILE A 196 -0.29 5.00 -7.34
CA ILE A 196 -1.57 4.68 -8.00
C ILE A 196 -1.69 5.56 -9.23
N GLU A 197 -1.65 4.93 -10.41
CA GLU A 197 -1.81 5.57 -11.72
C GLU A 197 -2.08 4.51 -12.79
N ARG A 198 -2.59 4.93 -13.93
CA ARG A 198 -2.67 4.08 -15.13
C ARG A 198 -1.26 3.88 -15.70
N ALA A 199 -0.85 2.64 -15.87
CA ALA A 199 0.38 2.26 -16.58
C ALA A 199 0.34 0.78 -16.96
N ASP A 200 1.20 0.36 -17.91
CA ASP A 200 1.27 -1.04 -18.37
C ASP A 200 1.52 -2.03 -17.23
N SER A 201 2.21 -1.59 -16.18
CA SER A 201 2.56 -2.40 -15.00
C SER A 201 1.70 -2.12 -13.77
N ARG A 202 0.68 -1.27 -13.89
CA ARG A 202 -0.16 -0.84 -12.77
C ARG A 202 -1.65 -1.00 -13.11
N ILE A 203 -2.49 -0.02 -12.79
CA ILE A 203 -3.89 -0.04 -13.18
C ILE A 203 -3.98 0.03 -14.71
N GLN A 204 -4.72 -0.88 -15.29
CA GLN A 204 -4.94 -0.94 -16.73
C GLN A 204 -6.36 -0.52 -17.06
N THR A 205 -6.48 0.42 -17.98
CA THR A 205 -7.74 0.83 -18.62
C THR A 205 -7.47 1.06 -20.09
N ASP A 206 -8.50 0.98 -20.91
CA ASP A 206 -8.45 1.52 -22.26
C ASP A 206 -8.25 3.04 -22.21
N ASP A 207 -7.89 3.65 -23.35
CA ASP A 207 -7.73 5.11 -23.43
C ASP A 207 -9.06 5.85 -23.14
N SER A 208 -10.19 5.20 -23.36
CA SER A 208 -11.52 5.71 -23.02
C SER A 208 -11.91 5.49 -21.56
N GLY A 209 -11.17 4.69 -20.79
CA GLY A 209 -11.45 4.43 -19.38
C GLY A 209 -11.10 5.61 -18.47
N PHE A 210 -11.21 5.38 -17.15
CA PHE A 210 -10.77 6.36 -16.16
C PHE A 210 -10.39 5.70 -14.82
N VAL A 211 -9.56 6.41 -14.06
CA VAL A 211 -9.26 6.13 -12.66
C VAL A 211 -9.49 7.41 -11.87
N ILE A 212 -10.38 7.38 -10.91
CA ILE A 212 -10.70 8.53 -10.05
C ILE A 212 -10.55 8.16 -8.59
N GLU A 213 -10.34 9.16 -7.77
CA GLU A 213 -10.32 9.04 -6.31
C GLU A 213 -11.51 9.80 -5.72
N ASN A 214 -12.25 9.17 -4.81
CA ASN A 214 -13.15 9.89 -3.91
C ASN A 214 -12.29 10.50 -2.82
N ASP A 215 -12.17 11.82 -2.80
CA ASP A 215 -11.10 12.53 -2.13
C ASP A 215 -11.62 13.67 -1.23
N ALA A 216 -11.15 13.69 0.02
CA ALA A 216 -11.41 14.77 0.95
C ALA A 216 -10.54 16.01 0.68
N TYR A 217 -9.46 15.86 -0.08
CA TYR A 217 -8.51 16.93 -0.41
C TYR A 217 -8.67 17.49 -1.82
N TRP A 218 -9.81 17.19 -2.48
CA TRP A 218 -10.13 17.65 -3.83
C TRP A 218 -9.89 19.16 -4.04
N TRP A 219 -10.10 19.94 -3.01
CA TRP A 219 -9.90 21.41 -2.99
C TRP A 219 -8.43 21.83 -3.10
N ASN A 220 -7.50 20.90 -2.87
CA ASN A 220 -6.05 21.14 -2.86
C ASN A 220 -5.29 20.29 -3.91
N GLU A 221 -5.94 19.38 -4.62
CA GLU A 221 -5.29 18.37 -5.49
C GLU A 221 -5.22 18.78 -6.98
N GLY A 222 -5.60 19.99 -7.33
CA GLY A 222 -5.48 20.50 -8.71
C GLY A 222 -6.78 21.03 -9.28
N ASP A 223 -6.77 21.36 -10.57
CA ASP A 223 -7.84 22.12 -11.23
C ASP A 223 -8.99 21.26 -11.73
N ALA A 224 -8.79 19.96 -11.92
CA ALA A 224 -9.80 19.04 -12.44
C ALA A 224 -10.39 18.17 -11.32
N TYR A 225 -11.65 18.46 -10.99
CA TYR A 225 -12.46 17.67 -10.06
C TYR A 225 -13.95 17.80 -10.41
N PHE A 226 -14.76 16.95 -9.81
CA PHE A 226 -16.21 17.08 -9.90
C PHE A 226 -16.90 16.55 -8.63
N HIS A 227 -18.18 16.92 -8.48
CA HIS A 227 -19.06 16.40 -7.44
C HIS A 227 -20.28 15.75 -8.09
N THR A 228 -20.82 14.72 -7.42
CA THR A 228 -22.09 14.10 -7.77
C THR A 228 -23.17 14.48 -6.75
N SER A 229 -24.45 14.24 -7.09
CA SER A 229 -25.57 14.59 -6.24
C SER A 229 -25.66 13.75 -4.96
N HIS A 230 -25.12 12.53 -4.97
CA HIS A 230 -25.10 11.62 -3.83
C HIS A 230 -23.82 11.72 -2.98
N GLN A 231 -22.83 12.46 -3.46
CA GLN A 231 -21.58 12.64 -2.74
C GLN A 231 -21.75 13.58 -1.54
N VAL A 232 -21.13 13.26 -0.42
CA VAL A 232 -21.09 14.16 0.75
C VAL A 232 -20.33 15.43 0.37
N SER A 233 -20.85 16.61 0.75
CA SER A 233 -20.33 17.91 0.34
C SER A 233 -18.84 18.17 0.63
N ALA A 234 -18.29 17.48 1.63
CA ALA A 234 -16.86 17.56 1.96
C ALA A 234 -15.97 16.72 1.03
N MET A 235 -16.55 15.87 0.16
CA MET A 235 -15.84 14.99 -0.76
C MET A 235 -15.93 15.52 -2.18
N GLY A 236 -14.91 15.21 -3.00
CA GLY A 236 -14.90 15.42 -4.42
C GLY A 236 -14.27 14.23 -5.14
N TYR A 237 -14.49 14.11 -6.44
CA TYR A 237 -13.77 13.17 -7.28
C TYR A 237 -12.60 13.87 -7.95
N THR A 238 -11.39 13.37 -7.74
CA THR A 238 -10.16 13.82 -8.39
C THR A 238 -9.65 12.78 -9.38
N PHE A 239 -8.80 13.18 -10.33
CA PHE A 239 -8.37 12.34 -11.44
C PHE A 239 -7.00 11.72 -11.17
N LYS A 240 -6.87 10.42 -11.45
CA LYS A 240 -5.59 9.69 -11.56
C LYS A 240 -5.34 9.21 -13.00
N TYR A 241 -6.42 9.07 -13.78
CA TYR A 241 -6.42 8.94 -15.22
C TYR A 241 -7.81 9.31 -15.79
N PRO A 242 -7.91 10.14 -16.84
CA PRO A 242 -6.80 10.91 -17.44
C PRO A 242 -6.04 11.75 -16.41
N ASP A 243 -4.81 12.17 -16.72
CA ASP A 243 -4.07 13.08 -15.86
C ASP A 243 -4.85 14.41 -15.72
N TYR A 244 -4.90 14.96 -14.51
CA TYR A 244 -5.65 16.21 -14.27
C TYR A 244 -5.14 17.39 -15.10
N GLU A 245 -3.85 17.37 -15.51
CA GLU A 245 -3.26 18.37 -16.39
C GLU A 245 -3.74 18.23 -17.85
N ASP A 246 -4.19 17.03 -18.26
CA ASP A 246 -4.53 16.67 -19.64
C ASP A 246 -6.05 16.52 -19.86
N VAL A 247 -6.87 16.41 -18.79
CA VAL A 247 -8.30 16.19 -18.90
C VAL A 247 -9.03 17.48 -19.24
N ASP A 248 -9.79 17.49 -20.35
CA ASP A 248 -10.63 18.63 -20.73
C ASP A 248 -12.01 18.62 -20.02
N SER A 249 -12.68 19.76 -20.05
CA SER A 249 -13.98 19.95 -19.39
C SER A 249 -15.09 19.03 -19.95
N GLN A 250 -15.02 18.65 -21.21
CA GLN A 250 -15.97 17.73 -21.84
C GLN A 250 -15.79 16.33 -21.26
N ARG A 251 -14.55 15.85 -21.10
CA ARG A 251 -14.24 14.57 -20.52
C ARG A 251 -14.61 14.52 -19.03
N VAL A 252 -14.36 15.59 -18.27
CA VAL A 252 -14.81 15.73 -16.88
C VAL A 252 -16.34 15.57 -16.79
N ALA A 253 -17.09 16.25 -17.67
CA ALA A 253 -18.55 16.17 -17.68
C ALA A 253 -19.06 14.77 -18.06
N GLN A 254 -18.41 14.07 -19.00
CA GLN A 254 -18.75 12.69 -19.36
C GLN A 254 -18.56 11.74 -18.17
N ILE A 255 -17.40 11.78 -17.49
CA ILE A 255 -17.10 10.93 -16.35
C ILE A 255 -18.07 11.23 -15.19
N LYS A 256 -18.33 12.51 -14.93
CA LYS A 256 -19.35 12.91 -13.96
C LYS A 256 -20.72 12.29 -14.25
N ASN A 257 -21.19 12.36 -15.49
CA ASN A 257 -22.49 11.80 -15.90
C ASN A 257 -22.54 10.28 -15.69
N ILE A 258 -21.46 9.56 -15.94
CA ILE A 258 -21.37 8.12 -15.64
C ILE A 258 -21.53 7.88 -14.14
N MET A 259 -20.78 8.62 -13.32
CA MET A 259 -20.83 8.46 -11.85
C MET A 259 -22.20 8.81 -11.30
N GLU A 260 -22.82 9.92 -11.75
CA GLU A 260 -24.19 10.28 -11.40
C GLU A 260 -25.18 9.15 -11.75
N ALA A 261 -25.11 8.58 -12.95
CA ALA A 261 -26.00 7.52 -13.37
C ALA A 261 -25.83 6.23 -12.53
N VAL A 262 -24.60 5.87 -12.20
CA VAL A 262 -24.27 4.72 -11.35
C VAL A 262 -24.81 4.92 -9.93
N GLU A 263 -24.59 6.09 -9.37
CA GLU A 263 -25.04 6.44 -8.01
C GLU A 263 -26.56 6.56 -7.94
N ASP A 264 -27.20 7.22 -8.90
CA ASP A 264 -28.66 7.33 -8.99
C ASP A 264 -29.33 5.96 -9.04
N ALA A 265 -28.83 5.03 -9.85
CA ALA A 265 -29.33 3.67 -9.88
C ALA A 265 -29.18 2.95 -8.53
N LEU A 266 -28.07 3.17 -7.84
CA LEU A 266 -27.80 2.54 -6.53
C LEU A 266 -28.73 3.09 -5.42
N TRP A 267 -28.90 4.41 -5.34
CA TRP A 267 -29.68 5.08 -4.30
C TRP A 267 -31.19 4.99 -4.54
N ASN A 268 -31.62 5.05 -5.79
CA ASN A 268 -33.04 5.05 -6.16
C ASN A 268 -33.61 3.65 -6.40
N GLY A 269 -32.84 2.59 -6.15
CA GLY A 269 -33.34 1.22 -6.26
C GLY A 269 -33.37 0.66 -7.69
N GLY A 270 -32.63 1.26 -8.63
CA GLY A 270 -32.52 0.81 -10.01
C GLY A 270 -31.73 -0.51 -10.16
N GLU A 271 -31.62 -0.98 -11.41
CA GLU A 271 -30.80 -2.12 -11.77
C GLU A 271 -29.31 -1.73 -11.70
N VAL A 272 -28.55 -2.36 -10.82
CA VAL A 272 -27.15 -2.04 -10.55
C VAL A 272 -26.20 -3.20 -10.81
N ASP A 273 -26.72 -4.39 -11.04
CA ASP A 273 -25.91 -5.62 -11.20
C ASP A 273 -24.92 -5.57 -12.38
N SER A 274 -25.21 -4.76 -13.38
CA SER A 274 -24.31 -4.53 -14.53
C SER A 274 -23.45 -3.26 -14.39
N LEU A 275 -23.74 -2.41 -13.41
CA LEU A 275 -23.05 -1.14 -13.19
C LEU A 275 -21.88 -1.26 -12.22
N PHE A 276 -21.94 -2.21 -11.30
CA PHE A 276 -20.90 -2.47 -10.29
C PHE A 276 -20.29 -3.85 -10.47
N ASP A 277 -18.97 -3.94 -10.48
CA ASP A 277 -18.27 -5.20 -10.28
C ASP A 277 -18.33 -5.59 -8.79
N TYR A 278 -19.37 -6.32 -8.42
CA TYR A 278 -19.59 -6.76 -7.05
C TYR A 278 -18.42 -7.50 -6.45
N THR A 279 -17.66 -8.22 -7.28
CA THR A 279 -16.48 -8.95 -6.80
C THR A 279 -15.36 -8.00 -6.39
N SER A 280 -15.08 -6.94 -7.17
CA SER A 280 -14.06 -5.95 -6.82
C SER A 280 -14.44 -5.18 -5.55
N PHE A 281 -15.70 -4.72 -5.46
CA PHE A 281 -16.20 -4.04 -4.26
C PHE A 281 -16.20 -4.95 -3.02
N ALA A 282 -16.61 -6.20 -3.15
CA ALA A 282 -16.58 -7.16 -2.05
C ALA A 282 -15.16 -7.49 -1.59
N ARG A 283 -14.19 -7.61 -2.50
CA ARG A 283 -12.77 -7.77 -2.19
C ARG A 283 -12.21 -6.57 -1.43
N TRP A 284 -12.46 -5.36 -1.96
CA TRP A 284 -11.98 -4.13 -1.36
C TRP A 284 -12.48 -3.98 0.08
N ILE A 285 -13.78 -4.11 0.31
CA ILE A 285 -14.35 -3.97 1.65
C ILE A 285 -13.93 -5.10 2.59
N LEU A 286 -13.80 -6.34 2.08
CA LEU A 286 -13.32 -7.45 2.88
C LEU A 286 -11.88 -7.24 3.36
N ALA A 287 -11.00 -6.70 2.51
CA ALA A 287 -9.65 -6.33 2.91
C ALA A 287 -9.66 -5.30 4.04
N HIS A 288 -10.45 -4.24 3.94
CA HIS A 288 -10.57 -3.23 4.99
C HIS A 288 -11.19 -3.79 6.28
N ASP A 289 -12.17 -4.68 6.18
CA ASP A 289 -12.74 -5.36 7.34
C ASP A 289 -11.71 -6.26 8.04
N LEU A 290 -10.89 -6.99 7.28
CA LEU A 290 -9.79 -7.79 7.80
C LEU A 290 -8.68 -6.93 8.43
N LEU A 291 -8.43 -5.77 7.88
CA LEU A 291 -7.49 -4.79 8.42
C LEU A 291 -8.07 -3.99 9.59
N GLY A 292 -9.37 -4.05 9.86
CA GLY A 292 -10.01 -3.23 10.88
C GLY A 292 -9.71 -1.75 10.71
N SER A 293 -9.76 -1.26 9.46
CA SER A 293 -9.46 0.13 9.13
C SER A 293 -10.47 1.10 9.72
N ASN A 294 -9.99 2.23 10.21
CA ASN A 294 -10.82 3.29 10.79
C ASN A 294 -10.84 4.57 9.94
N ASP A 295 -10.01 4.67 8.94
CA ASP A 295 -9.98 5.79 8.01
C ASP A 295 -10.98 5.55 6.87
N ALA A 296 -12.19 6.05 7.08
CA ALA A 296 -13.29 5.90 6.14
C ALA A 296 -13.75 7.24 5.57
N ALA A 297 -12.95 8.25 5.75
CA ALA A 297 -13.37 9.61 5.46
C ALA A 297 -13.61 9.90 3.97
N GLY A 298 -13.40 8.91 3.11
CA GLY A 298 -13.60 9.05 1.67
C GLY A 298 -12.39 9.59 0.92
N THR A 299 -11.24 9.68 1.58
CA THR A 299 -9.97 9.86 0.88
C THR A 299 -9.29 8.51 0.67
N ASN A 300 -8.37 8.42 -0.31
CA ASN A 300 -7.68 7.17 -0.66
C ASN A 300 -8.62 6.04 -1.17
N VAL A 301 -9.79 6.38 -1.70
CA VAL A 301 -10.78 5.44 -2.23
C VAL A 301 -10.83 5.59 -3.75
N TYR A 302 -10.33 4.58 -4.45
CA TYR A 302 -10.19 4.63 -5.91
C TYR A 302 -11.28 3.84 -6.59
N TYR A 303 -11.74 4.37 -7.73
CA TYR A 303 -12.67 3.70 -8.63
C TYR A 303 -12.07 3.64 -10.03
N VAL A 304 -12.28 2.50 -10.67
CA VAL A 304 -11.75 2.22 -12.00
C VAL A 304 -12.90 1.88 -12.95
N MET A 305 -12.92 2.52 -14.11
CA MET A 305 -13.74 2.17 -15.25
C MET A 305 -12.81 1.76 -16.39
N GLU A 306 -12.88 0.49 -16.83
CA GLU A 306 -11.93 -0.01 -17.84
C GLU A 306 -12.12 0.64 -19.20
N ALA A 307 -13.36 0.88 -19.62
CA ALA A 307 -13.66 1.47 -20.90
C ALA A 307 -15.01 2.21 -20.92
N THR A 308 -15.11 3.23 -21.78
CA THR A 308 -16.37 3.91 -22.13
C THR A 308 -16.55 3.90 -23.64
N ASP A 309 -17.80 4.02 -24.13
CA ASP A 309 -18.07 4.16 -25.58
C ASP A 309 -17.77 5.59 -26.08
N SER A 310 -17.95 5.81 -27.39
CA SER A 310 -17.72 7.12 -28.03
C SER A 310 -18.73 8.20 -27.59
N GLU A 311 -19.85 7.80 -27.01
CA GLU A 311 -20.87 8.69 -26.47
C GLU A 311 -20.62 8.99 -24.98
N GLY A 312 -19.64 8.29 -24.37
CA GLY A 312 -19.25 8.44 -22.97
C GLY A 312 -20.07 7.57 -22.02
N ASN A 313 -20.77 6.53 -22.50
CA ASN A 313 -21.44 5.58 -21.61
C ASN A 313 -20.47 4.50 -21.10
N ALA A 314 -20.73 3.95 -19.93
CA ALA A 314 -19.95 2.86 -19.38
C ALA A 314 -20.06 1.59 -20.22
N LEU A 315 -18.94 1.03 -20.68
CA LEU A 315 -18.87 -0.27 -21.36
C LEU A 315 -18.57 -1.43 -20.40
N LYS A 316 -18.10 -1.11 -19.22
CA LYS A 316 -17.71 -2.08 -18.20
C LYS A 316 -18.27 -1.63 -16.83
N PRO A 317 -18.50 -2.55 -15.89
CA PRO A 317 -18.93 -2.16 -14.55
C PRO A 317 -17.84 -1.34 -13.84
N LEU A 318 -18.27 -0.43 -12.97
CA LEU A 318 -17.38 0.29 -12.06
C LEU A 318 -16.72 -0.70 -11.10
N GLN A 319 -15.40 -0.58 -10.93
CA GLN A 319 -14.59 -1.39 -10.02
C GLN A 319 -14.12 -0.54 -8.83
N ALA A 320 -13.99 -1.15 -7.65
CA ALA A 320 -13.32 -0.58 -6.49
C ALA A 320 -11.85 -1.00 -6.46
N GLY A 321 -11.00 -0.13 -5.93
CA GLY A 321 -9.58 -0.40 -5.70
C GLY A 321 -8.66 0.36 -6.64
N PRO A 322 -7.33 0.26 -6.43
CA PRO A 322 -6.63 -0.52 -5.42
C PRO A 322 -6.79 0.02 -3.98
N LEU A 323 -6.22 -0.69 -2.99
CA LEU A 323 -6.14 -0.17 -1.63
C LEU A 323 -4.96 0.80 -1.49
N TRP A 324 -5.14 1.79 -0.62
CA TRP A 324 -4.09 2.75 -0.28
C TRP A 324 -4.28 3.25 1.15
N ASP A 325 -3.18 3.71 1.76
CA ASP A 325 -3.09 4.26 3.11
C ASP A 325 -3.50 3.28 4.22
N PHE A 326 -2.47 2.71 4.83
CA PHE A 326 -2.60 1.74 5.91
C PHE A 326 -2.26 2.34 7.29
N GLY A 327 -2.25 3.67 7.39
CA GLY A 327 -1.94 4.39 8.63
C GLY A 327 -2.96 4.16 9.75
N SER A 328 -4.20 3.86 9.39
CA SER A 328 -5.33 3.70 10.32
C SER A 328 -5.83 2.26 10.43
N VAL A 329 -5.02 1.25 10.09
CA VAL A 329 -5.40 -0.16 10.24
C VAL A 329 -5.37 -0.59 11.71
N PHE A 330 -6.21 -1.57 12.05
CA PHE A 330 -6.40 -2.09 13.41
C PHE A 330 -6.77 -1.03 14.46
N LYS A 331 -7.48 0.00 14.01
CA LYS A 331 -8.02 1.07 14.87
C LYS A 331 -9.52 0.93 15.13
N THR A 332 -10.21 0.10 14.36
CA THR A 332 -11.62 -0.24 14.62
C THR A 332 -11.72 -1.03 15.93
N ASN A 333 -12.82 -0.81 16.66
CA ASN A 333 -13.15 -1.63 17.82
C ASN A 333 -13.23 -3.11 17.41
N ASP A 334 -12.67 -3.98 18.23
CA ASP A 334 -12.55 -5.42 17.94
C ASP A 334 -13.89 -6.15 17.72
N SER A 335 -15.00 -5.55 18.14
CA SER A 335 -16.36 -6.08 17.97
C SER A 335 -17.13 -5.53 16.75
N ASP A 336 -16.51 -4.62 15.97
CA ASP A 336 -17.21 -3.86 14.95
C ASP A 336 -16.68 -4.11 13.53
N TRP A 337 -17.49 -3.78 12.53
CA TRP A 337 -17.07 -3.65 11.15
C TRP A 337 -15.99 -2.57 11.00
N SER A 338 -15.23 -2.60 9.91
CA SER A 338 -14.37 -1.46 9.56
C SER A 338 -15.21 -0.19 9.39
N ALA A 339 -14.60 0.98 9.58
CA ALA A 339 -15.32 2.23 9.37
C ALA A 339 -15.76 2.38 7.91
N GLN A 340 -15.04 1.84 6.95
CA GLN A 340 -15.39 1.83 5.53
C GLN A 340 -16.68 1.04 5.26
N HIS A 341 -16.89 -0.07 5.96
CA HIS A 341 -18.09 -0.91 5.82
C HIS A 341 -19.38 -0.13 6.16
N THR A 342 -19.32 0.72 7.16
CA THR A 342 -20.48 1.44 7.71
C THR A 342 -20.56 2.89 7.25
N SER A 343 -19.57 3.41 6.54
CA SER A 343 -19.50 4.82 6.14
C SER A 343 -20.61 5.20 5.18
N GLY A 344 -21.40 6.21 5.55
CA GLY A 344 -22.40 6.81 4.66
C GLY A 344 -21.81 7.61 3.49
N ILE A 345 -20.50 7.86 3.50
CA ILE A 345 -19.77 8.54 2.41
C ILE A 345 -19.52 7.58 1.23
N LEU A 346 -19.45 6.28 1.50
CA LEU A 346 -19.13 5.25 0.52
C LEU A 346 -20.36 4.46 0.09
N TYR A 347 -20.24 3.67 -0.98
CA TYR A 347 -21.33 2.89 -1.55
C TYR A 347 -21.78 1.68 -0.72
N TYR A 348 -20.93 1.21 0.20
CA TYR A 348 -21.10 -0.08 0.89
C TYR A 348 -22.39 -0.24 1.65
N PRO A 349 -22.92 0.75 2.41
CA PRO A 349 -24.22 0.62 3.06
C PRO A 349 -25.37 0.39 2.08
N GLN A 350 -25.27 0.91 0.85
CA GLN A 350 -26.28 0.68 -0.21
C GLN A 350 -26.08 -0.67 -0.90
N LEU A 351 -24.84 -1.06 -1.16
CA LEU A 351 -24.50 -2.35 -1.76
C LEU A 351 -24.92 -3.52 -0.86
N PHE A 352 -24.70 -3.43 0.46
CA PHE A 352 -25.11 -4.46 1.42
C PHE A 352 -26.63 -4.65 1.56
N LYS A 353 -27.46 -3.73 1.05
CA LYS A 353 -28.91 -3.94 0.91
C LYS A 353 -29.26 -4.87 -0.26
N ARG A 354 -28.29 -5.18 -1.14
CA ARG A 354 -28.45 -6.05 -2.31
C ARG A 354 -28.04 -7.47 -1.95
N GLU A 355 -28.93 -8.44 -2.12
CA GLU A 355 -28.69 -9.84 -1.78
C GLU A 355 -27.50 -10.43 -2.56
N LYS A 356 -27.40 -10.11 -3.85
CA LYS A 356 -26.28 -10.57 -4.70
C LYS A 356 -24.93 -10.10 -4.18
N PHE A 357 -24.83 -8.84 -3.76
CA PHE A 357 -23.60 -8.28 -3.21
C PHE A 357 -23.25 -8.94 -1.86
N THR A 358 -24.23 -9.04 -0.96
CA THR A 358 -24.03 -9.67 0.36
C THR A 358 -23.64 -11.15 0.22
N SER A 359 -24.21 -11.85 -0.75
CA SER A 359 -23.85 -13.24 -1.06
C SER A 359 -22.41 -13.36 -1.57
N GLU A 360 -21.98 -12.45 -2.45
CA GLU A 360 -20.59 -12.43 -2.96
C GLU A 360 -19.58 -12.14 -1.85
N TYR A 361 -19.84 -11.15 -0.99
CA TYR A 361 -19.01 -10.86 0.18
C TYR A 361 -18.86 -12.08 1.09
N LYS A 362 -19.97 -12.75 1.43
CA LYS A 362 -19.95 -13.98 2.26
C LYS A 362 -19.20 -15.11 1.58
N ARG A 363 -19.41 -15.30 0.28
CA ARG A 363 -18.70 -16.32 -0.50
C ARG A 363 -17.20 -16.14 -0.44
N LEU A 364 -16.72 -14.91 -0.65
CA LEU A 364 -15.31 -14.54 -0.57
C LEU A 364 -14.75 -14.77 0.84
N PHE A 365 -15.41 -14.27 1.87
CA PHE A 365 -14.98 -14.46 3.25
C PHE A 365 -14.85 -15.94 3.62
N ASN A 366 -15.88 -16.75 3.31
CA ASN A 366 -15.86 -18.18 3.61
C ASN A 366 -14.78 -18.95 2.86
N ALA A 367 -14.44 -18.53 1.64
CA ALA A 367 -13.35 -19.13 0.87
C ALA A 367 -11.97 -18.80 1.46
N LEU A 368 -11.76 -17.58 1.96
CA LEU A 368 -10.49 -17.10 2.44
C LEU A 368 -10.24 -17.40 3.93
N LYS A 369 -11.29 -17.39 4.73
CA LYS A 369 -11.20 -17.58 6.19
C LYS A 369 -10.28 -18.72 6.65
N PRO A 370 -10.24 -19.91 5.99
CA PRO A 370 -9.38 -21.01 6.45
C PRO A 370 -7.87 -20.77 6.32
N THR A 371 -7.45 -19.93 5.36
CA THR A 371 -6.03 -19.78 5.00
C THR A 371 -5.49 -18.39 5.17
N PHE A 372 -6.34 -17.38 5.22
CA PHE A 372 -5.94 -15.97 5.20
C PHE A 372 -4.83 -15.63 6.23
N ALA A 373 -5.01 -16.05 7.49
CA ALA A 373 -4.02 -15.76 8.53
C ALA A 373 -2.68 -16.47 8.28
N SER A 374 -2.70 -17.69 7.72
CA SER A 374 -1.48 -18.40 7.36
C SER A 374 -0.77 -17.79 6.16
N ASP A 375 -1.53 -17.28 5.19
CA ASP A 375 -0.98 -16.68 3.98
C ASP A 375 -0.30 -15.34 4.33
N ILE A 376 -0.94 -14.50 5.14
CA ILE A 376 -0.32 -13.28 5.71
C ILE A 376 0.94 -13.62 6.52
N ALA A 377 0.85 -14.64 7.42
CA ALA A 377 2.00 -15.04 8.23
C ALA A 377 3.17 -15.51 7.37
N GLN A 378 2.90 -16.28 6.32
CA GLN A 378 3.92 -16.72 5.37
C GLN A 378 4.65 -15.55 4.73
N ARG A 379 3.91 -14.55 4.26
CA ARG A 379 4.49 -13.36 3.63
C ARG A 379 5.33 -12.54 4.61
N LEU A 380 4.78 -12.22 5.76
CA LEU A 380 5.49 -11.42 6.77
C LEU A 380 6.75 -12.12 7.27
N ASN A 381 6.67 -13.43 7.54
CA ASN A 381 7.82 -14.22 7.95
C ASN A 381 8.87 -14.37 6.85
N SER A 382 8.48 -14.42 5.57
CA SER A 382 9.43 -14.46 4.46
C SER A 382 10.22 -13.14 4.35
N VAL A 383 9.57 -12.00 4.56
CA VAL A 383 10.24 -10.69 4.61
C VAL A 383 11.14 -10.58 5.82
N ASN A 384 10.70 -11.06 6.98
CA ASN A 384 11.50 -11.10 8.19
C ASN A 384 12.77 -11.95 8.01
N ALA A 385 12.63 -13.14 7.45
CA ALA A 385 13.77 -14.03 7.20
C ALA A 385 14.78 -13.42 6.20
N ALA A 386 14.29 -12.63 5.24
CA ALA A 386 15.16 -11.99 4.24
C ALA A 386 15.80 -10.67 4.72
N TYR A 387 15.08 -9.89 5.52
CA TYR A 387 15.46 -8.49 5.80
C TYR A 387 15.29 -8.08 7.26
N GLY A 388 14.79 -8.95 8.17
CA GLY A 388 14.45 -8.58 9.54
C GLY A 388 15.66 -8.07 10.33
N GLU A 389 16.83 -8.70 10.20
CA GLU A 389 18.07 -8.23 10.82
C GLU A 389 18.47 -6.84 10.30
N ALA A 390 18.43 -6.65 8.98
CA ALA A 390 18.80 -5.39 8.35
C ALA A 390 17.81 -4.25 8.71
N ILE A 391 16.51 -4.55 8.82
CA ILE A 391 15.50 -3.62 9.32
C ILE A 391 15.81 -3.24 10.78
N GLY A 392 16.11 -4.22 11.63
CA GLY A 392 16.50 -3.98 13.02
C GLY A 392 17.72 -3.06 13.14
N GLN A 393 18.78 -3.33 12.39
CA GLN A 393 19.98 -2.48 12.34
C GLN A 393 19.67 -1.04 11.88
N SER A 394 18.77 -0.88 10.91
CA SER A 394 18.35 0.46 10.44
C SER A 394 17.58 1.23 11.52
N ILE A 395 16.73 0.55 12.27
CA ILE A 395 15.99 1.11 13.42
C ILE A 395 16.96 1.56 14.52
N ASP A 396 17.97 0.76 14.84
CA ASP A 396 18.97 1.08 15.86
C ASP A 396 19.78 2.35 15.48
N ILE A 397 20.09 2.53 14.19
CA ILE A 397 20.78 3.74 13.68
C ILE A 397 19.89 4.97 13.81
N ASP A 398 18.58 4.83 13.53
CA ASP A 398 17.60 5.91 13.58
C ASP A 398 17.19 6.28 15.01
N ASN A 399 17.63 5.52 16.02
CA ASN A 399 17.19 5.60 17.41
C ASN A 399 15.66 5.59 17.57
N SER A 400 14.98 4.91 16.68
CA SER A 400 13.53 4.80 16.69
C SER A 400 13.07 3.86 17.79
N ASP A 401 12.05 4.25 18.55
CA ASP A 401 11.51 3.46 19.67
C ASP A 401 10.52 2.38 19.15
N TYR A 402 11.03 1.47 18.31
CA TYR A 402 10.25 0.35 17.81
C TYR A 402 10.50 -0.92 18.63
N SER A 403 9.44 -1.66 18.92
CA SER A 403 9.56 -3.04 19.38
C SER A 403 10.22 -3.90 18.30
N GLY A 404 10.98 -4.93 18.69
CA GLY A 404 11.70 -5.79 17.74
C GLY A 404 10.83 -6.33 16.60
N VAL A 405 11.43 -6.58 15.45
CA VAL A 405 10.76 -6.99 14.19
C VAL A 405 9.86 -8.21 14.41
N ASP A 406 10.37 -9.27 15.05
CA ASP A 406 9.58 -10.48 15.35
C ASP A 406 8.32 -10.20 16.14
N ARG A 407 8.42 -9.31 17.13
CA ARG A 407 7.28 -8.93 17.96
C ARG A 407 6.21 -8.22 17.15
N GLN A 408 6.60 -7.26 16.30
CA GLN A 408 5.68 -6.52 15.46
C GLN A 408 4.93 -7.45 14.48
N ILE A 409 5.61 -8.42 13.89
CA ILE A 409 5.02 -9.40 12.99
C ILE A 409 4.03 -10.30 13.72
N ASN A 410 4.41 -10.83 14.88
CA ASN A 410 3.55 -11.70 15.70
C ASN A 410 2.28 -10.96 16.17
N GLU A 411 2.40 -9.69 16.56
CA GLU A 411 1.26 -8.85 16.92
C GLU A 411 0.30 -8.66 15.74
N LEU A 412 0.82 -8.45 14.53
CA LEU A 412 0.00 -8.33 13.32
C LEU A 412 -0.76 -9.62 13.00
N ILE A 413 -0.08 -10.75 13.03
CA ILE A 413 -0.71 -12.06 12.80
C ILE A 413 -1.85 -12.28 13.82
N GLY A 414 -1.61 -11.96 15.09
CA GLY A 414 -2.62 -12.03 16.14
C GLY A 414 -3.84 -11.14 15.85
N LYS A 415 -3.63 -9.92 15.38
CA LYS A 415 -4.69 -8.98 14.99
C LYS A 415 -5.52 -9.53 13.82
N PHE A 416 -4.91 -10.10 12.80
CA PHE A 416 -5.65 -10.72 11.69
C PHE A 416 -6.49 -11.91 12.14
N ILE A 417 -5.98 -12.78 13.00
CA ILE A 417 -6.74 -13.89 13.57
C ILE A 417 -7.97 -13.36 14.32
N GLN A 418 -7.79 -12.33 15.12
CA GLN A 418 -8.88 -11.67 15.85
C GLN A 418 -9.92 -11.10 14.89
N ARG A 419 -9.51 -10.36 13.84
CA ARG A 419 -10.42 -9.78 12.84
C ARG A 419 -11.20 -10.83 12.08
N ILE A 420 -10.60 -11.95 11.69
CA ILE A 420 -11.32 -13.09 11.06
C ILE A 420 -12.45 -13.58 11.97
N ASN A 421 -12.18 -13.75 13.27
CA ASN A 421 -13.19 -14.21 14.22
C ASN A 421 -14.30 -13.17 14.40
N THR A 422 -13.94 -11.89 14.46
CA THR A 422 -14.89 -10.77 14.53
C THR A 422 -15.81 -10.75 13.31
N ILE A 423 -15.25 -10.74 12.09
CA ILE A 423 -16.05 -10.73 10.85
C ILE A 423 -16.97 -11.95 10.78
N ASN A 424 -16.49 -13.11 11.17
CA ASN A 424 -17.32 -14.32 11.21
C ASN A 424 -18.55 -14.18 12.16
N SER A 425 -18.38 -13.47 13.26
CA SER A 425 -19.44 -13.19 14.22
C SER A 425 -20.40 -12.11 13.71
N LEU A 426 -19.85 -11.06 13.10
CA LEU A 426 -20.61 -9.97 12.51
C LEU A 426 -21.48 -10.43 11.32
N ILE A 427 -20.95 -11.28 10.45
CA ILE A 427 -21.72 -11.89 9.34
C ILE A 427 -22.92 -12.65 9.89
N LYS A 428 -22.76 -13.44 10.95
CA LYS A 428 -23.84 -14.21 11.56
C LYS A 428 -24.89 -13.30 12.21
N ARG A 429 -24.47 -12.17 12.78
CA ARG A 429 -25.36 -11.19 13.42
C ARG A 429 -26.15 -10.40 12.41
N ASP A 430 -25.47 -9.81 11.42
CA ASP A 430 -26.05 -8.77 10.56
C ASP A 430 -26.60 -9.35 9.24
N TYR A 431 -26.10 -10.51 8.81
CA TYR A 431 -26.51 -11.16 7.56
C TYR A 431 -26.90 -12.63 7.76
N PRO A 432 -27.85 -12.95 8.64
CA PRO A 432 -28.11 -14.32 9.08
C PRO A 432 -28.73 -15.24 8.01
N THR A 433 -29.38 -14.70 6.98
CA THR A 433 -30.32 -15.45 6.13
C THR A 433 -29.71 -16.24 4.98
N LEU A 434 -28.44 -16.14 4.67
CA LEU A 434 -27.82 -16.73 3.48
C LEU A 434 -26.90 -17.95 3.76
N GLY A 435 -27.14 -18.67 4.83
CA GLY A 435 -26.28 -19.82 5.22
C GLY A 435 -26.76 -21.21 4.76
N ILE A 436 -27.95 -21.38 4.22
CA ILE A 436 -28.59 -22.72 4.04
C ILE A 436 -28.76 -23.13 2.59
N GLU A 437 -28.93 -22.22 1.63
CA GLU A 437 -29.24 -22.63 0.24
C GLU A 437 -28.04 -22.97 -0.63
N ALA A 438 -26.83 -22.53 -0.31
CA ALA A 438 -25.64 -22.86 -1.09
C ALA A 438 -25.13 -24.31 -0.93
N ALA A 439 -25.61 -25.04 0.09
CA ALA A 439 -25.20 -26.43 0.34
C ALA A 439 -26.00 -27.46 -0.48
N THR A 440 -27.13 -27.10 -1.08
CA THR A 440 -28.04 -28.03 -1.76
C THR A 440 -27.96 -28.00 -3.29
N ALA A 441 -27.27 -27.03 -3.90
CA ALA A 441 -27.23 -26.91 -5.37
C ALA A 441 -26.00 -27.56 -6.05
N GLN A 442 -25.09 -28.22 -5.34
CA GLN A 442 -23.90 -28.85 -5.91
C GLN A 442 -23.91 -30.38 -5.82
N THR A 443 -25.02 -31.01 -6.10
CA THR A 443 -25.01 -32.45 -6.41
C THR A 443 -25.14 -32.67 -7.91
N GLY A 444 -24.01 -32.71 -8.63
CA GLY A 444 -24.06 -33.11 -10.04
C GLY A 444 -22.82 -32.94 -10.91
N GLN A 445 -21.82 -32.20 -10.52
CA GLN A 445 -20.59 -32.11 -11.32
C GLN A 445 -19.42 -32.79 -10.60
N ARG A 446 -18.92 -33.92 -11.19
CA ARG A 446 -17.64 -34.51 -10.81
C ARG A 446 -16.53 -33.57 -11.28
N HIS A 447 -16.09 -32.65 -10.42
CA HIS A 447 -14.90 -31.87 -10.69
C HIS A 447 -13.67 -32.76 -10.61
N SER A 448 -12.91 -32.83 -11.68
CA SER A 448 -11.65 -33.60 -11.70
C SER A 448 -10.62 -32.88 -10.82
N THR A 449 -9.93 -33.66 -9.99
CA THR A 449 -8.80 -33.15 -9.19
C THR A 449 -7.61 -32.94 -10.11
N THR A 450 -7.06 -31.71 -10.19
CA THR A 450 -5.89 -31.40 -11.02
C THR A 450 -4.58 -31.56 -10.26
N ARG A 451 -4.62 -31.46 -8.93
CA ARG A 451 -3.48 -31.74 -8.06
C ARG A 451 -3.94 -32.19 -6.69
N ARG A 452 -3.21 -33.15 -6.09
CA ARG A 452 -3.44 -33.63 -4.72
C ARG A 452 -2.12 -33.78 -3.99
N VAL A 453 -1.97 -33.19 -2.82
CA VAL A 453 -0.79 -33.30 -1.96
C VAL A 453 -1.21 -33.61 -0.53
N ASP A 454 -0.37 -34.33 0.22
CA ASP A 454 -0.57 -34.49 1.66
C ASP A 454 0.00 -33.31 2.45
N MET A 455 -0.15 -33.35 3.78
CA MET A 455 0.34 -32.29 4.68
C MET A 455 1.87 -32.13 4.71
N ALA A 456 2.62 -33.13 4.19
CA ALA A 456 4.07 -33.06 4.02
C ALA A 456 4.48 -32.60 2.61
N GLY A 457 3.51 -32.23 1.75
CA GLY A 457 3.74 -31.76 0.39
C GLY A 457 4.02 -32.88 -0.63
N ARG A 458 3.88 -34.16 -0.26
CA ARG A 458 4.05 -35.29 -1.18
C ARG A 458 2.88 -35.32 -2.14
N ASP A 459 3.17 -35.52 -3.43
CA ASP A 459 2.18 -35.49 -4.50
C ASP A 459 1.49 -36.88 -4.67
N PHE A 460 0.16 -36.88 -4.64
CA PHE A 460 -0.73 -38.02 -4.84
C PHE A 460 -1.70 -37.79 -6.00
N THR A 461 -1.36 -36.88 -6.90
CA THR A 461 -2.17 -36.58 -8.09
C THR A 461 -2.30 -37.81 -8.96
N GLY A 462 -3.52 -38.13 -9.41
CA GLY A 462 -3.81 -39.30 -10.24
C GLY A 462 -4.01 -40.63 -9.48
N ILE A 463 -3.76 -40.64 -8.17
CA ILE A 463 -4.04 -41.84 -7.36
C ILE A 463 -5.53 -41.90 -7.03
N ASP A 464 -6.15 -43.08 -7.20
CA ASP A 464 -7.54 -43.27 -6.81
C ASP A 464 -7.75 -42.96 -5.32
N THR A 465 -8.84 -42.28 -5.02
CA THR A 465 -9.15 -41.88 -3.64
C THR A 465 -9.29 -43.06 -2.67
N GLN A 466 -9.67 -44.23 -3.17
CA GLN A 466 -9.78 -45.44 -2.36
C GLN A 466 -8.42 -46.12 -2.07
N ALA A 467 -7.39 -45.77 -2.88
CA ALA A 467 -6.03 -46.25 -2.71
C ALA A 467 -5.13 -45.29 -1.91
N LEU A 468 -5.66 -44.17 -1.45
CA LEU A 468 -4.88 -43.22 -0.65
C LEU A 468 -4.61 -43.78 0.76
N PRO A 469 -3.40 -43.64 1.30
CA PRO A 469 -3.13 -43.89 2.70
C PRO A 469 -4.02 -43.01 3.61
N SER A 470 -4.28 -43.48 4.83
CA SER A 470 -4.95 -42.62 5.83
C SER A 470 -4.18 -41.32 6.05
N GLY A 471 -4.87 -40.19 5.97
CA GLY A 471 -4.22 -38.91 6.09
C GLY A 471 -5.12 -37.75 5.67
N ILE A 472 -4.53 -36.55 5.72
CA ILE A 472 -5.16 -35.30 5.26
C ILE A 472 -4.50 -34.92 3.95
N TYR A 473 -5.32 -34.66 2.93
CA TYR A 473 -4.90 -34.24 1.60
C TYR A 473 -5.50 -32.89 1.24
N ILE A 474 -4.74 -32.08 0.52
CA ILE A 474 -5.18 -30.86 -0.12
C ILE A 474 -5.35 -31.15 -1.61
N GLU A 475 -6.55 -30.97 -2.12
CA GLU A 475 -6.91 -31.18 -3.51
C GLU A 475 -7.21 -29.87 -4.20
N ARG A 476 -6.51 -29.61 -5.31
CA ARG A 476 -6.86 -28.52 -6.24
C ARG A 476 -7.77 -29.09 -7.33
N MET A 477 -8.89 -28.44 -7.53
CA MET A 477 -9.90 -28.85 -8.51
C MET A 477 -9.68 -28.14 -9.85
N ALA A 478 -10.30 -28.64 -10.92
CA ALA A 478 -10.19 -28.08 -12.27
C ALA A 478 -10.76 -26.65 -12.39
N ASP A 479 -11.68 -26.26 -11.50
CA ASP A 479 -12.23 -24.92 -11.38
C ASP A 479 -11.34 -23.97 -10.55
N GLY A 480 -10.13 -24.42 -10.16
CA GLY A 480 -9.20 -23.66 -9.33
C GLY A 480 -9.49 -23.72 -7.83
N SER A 481 -10.63 -24.26 -7.41
CA SER A 481 -10.96 -24.37 -5.99
C SER A 481 -10.03 -25.36 -5.27
N ILE A 482 -9.85 -25.16 -3.97
CA ILE A 482 -9.04 -26.04 -3.10
C ILE A 482 -9.94 -26.65 -2.06
N ARG A 483 -9.82 -27.95 -1.84
CA ARG A 483 -10.53 -28.63 -0.76
C ARG A 483 -9.61 -29.52 0.07
N LYS A 484 -9.95 -29.67 1.33
CA LYS A 484 -9.36 -30.63 2.25
C LYS A 484 -10.11 -31.96 2.13
N ARG A 485 -9.37 -33.07 1.96
CA ARG A 485 -9.87 -34.43 2.06
C ARG A 485 -9.25 -35.14 3.26
N VAL A 486 -10.06 -35.78 4.06
CA VAL A 486 -9.59 -36.66 5.13
C VAL A 486 -9.87 -38.10 4.69
N VAL A 487 -8.83 -38.93 4.66
CA VAL A 487 -8.91 -40.36 4.34
C VAL A 487 -8.65 -41.15 5.61
N THR A 488 -9.59 -41.99 5.99
CA THR A 488 -9.45 -42.94 7.12
C THR A 488 -9.70 -44.33 6.57
N ASN A 489 -8.66 -45.11 6.48
CA ASN A 489 -8.81 -46.55 6.16
C ASN A 489 -9.26 -47.25 7.45
N LYS A 490 -10.42 -47.90 7.41
CA LYS A 490 -10.88 -48.78 8.49
C LYS A 490 -10.13 -50.11 8.43
#